data_26c3c35fc7a7ea340b26a1be4464b351
#
_entry.id   26c3c35fc7a7ea340b26a1be4464b351
#
_cell.length_a   1.000
_cell.length_b   1.000
_cell.length_c   1.000
_cell.angle_alpha   90.00
_cell.angle_beta   90.00
_cell.angle_gamma   90.00
#
_symmetry.space_group_name_H-M   'P 1'
#
loop_
_entity.id
_entity.type
_entity.pdbx_description
1 polymer ?
#
loop_
_entity_poly.entity_id
_entity_poly.type
_entity_poly.pdbx_seq_one_letter_code
_entity_poly.pdbx_strand_id
1 'polypeptide(L)'
;MPKKTYFDEKAAKWDTLIENEVILRLKTMLEELALPQGSKVLDLGTGTGVLIPMLIEAVGLSGGIVAIDFAPQMLAEAQKKYQWPNLEFLEGNAEDIPLADQAVDEVVCNSAFPHFDDLGKAAQEIFRVLKKGGRVSVLHPHSREYINDLHASLGGAVKNCMIPEADVMHAVFSEAGFENITIENVSQRYILIGRKL
;
A
#
# COMPACT_ATOMS: atom_id res chain seq x y z
N MET A 1 -1.18 10.42 -20.57
CA MET A 1 -2.26 10.64 -19.59
C MET A 1 -1.62 10.64 -18.21
N PRO A 2 -1.94 11.58 -17.29
CA PRO A 2 -1.45 11.55 -15.91
C PRO A 2 -1.92 10.29 -15.17
N LYS A 3 -1.14 9.78 -14.22
CA LYS A 3 -1.49 8.59 -13.41
C LYS A 3 -2.83 8.76 -12.69
N LYS A 4 -3.08 9.93 -12.06
CA LYS A 4 -4.35 10.24 -11.37
C LYS A 4 -5.55 10.02 -12.29
N THR A 5 -5.53 10.58 -13.49
CA THR A 5 -6.61 10.42 -14.50
C THR A 5 -6.80 8.95 -14.87
N TYR A 6 -5.70 8.20 -15.04
CA TYR A 6 -5.77 6.76 -15.37
C TYR A 6 -6.52 5.95 -14.30
N PHE A 7 -6.24 6.20 -13.01
CA PHE A 7 -6.91 5.51 -11.92
C PHE A 7 -8.35 5.98 -11.74
N ASP A 8 -8.61 7.29 -11.83
CA ASP A 8 -9.97 7.85 -11.74
C ASP A 8 -10.91 7.26 -12.78
N GLU A 9 -10.48 7.17 -14.05
CA GLU A 9 -11.29 6.61 -15.14
C GLU A 9 -11.61 5.11 -14.96
N LYS A 10 -10.77 4.38 -14.21
CA LYS A 10 -10.93 2.93 -13.99
C LYS A 10 -11.64 2.59 -12.69
N ALA A 11 -11.79 3.54 -11.77
CA ALA A 11 -12.26 3.29 -10.40
C ALA A 11 -13.56 2.48 -10.34
N ALA A 12 -14.59 2.87 -11.11
CA ALA A 12 -15.91 2.21 -11.10
C ALA A 12 -15.88 0.72 -11.54
N LYS A 13 -14.83 0.30 -12.26
CA LYS A 13 -14.68 -1.08 -12.75
C LYS A 13 -13.49 -1.81 -12.12
N TRP A 14 -12.74 -1.13 -11.22
CA TRP A 14 -11.48 -1.65 -10.69
C TRP A 14 -11.64 -3.02 -10.04
N ASP A 15 -12.65 -3.19 -9.20
CA ASP A 15 -12.89 -4.46 -8.49
C ASP A 15 -13.17 -5.63 -9.44
N THR A 16 -13.70 -5.38 -10.63
CA THR A 16 -13.95 -6.44 -11.62
C THR A 16 -12.66 -6.98 -12.26
N LEU A 17 -11.53 -6.28 -12.05
CA LEU A 17 -10.21 -6.69 -12.52
C LEU A 17 -9.46 -7.53 -11.47
N ILE A 18 -9.98 -7.61 -10.24
CA ILE A 18 -9.33 -8.32 -9.13
C ILE A 18 -9.89 -9.74 -9.06
N GLU A 19 -9.05 -10.72 -9.34
CA GLU A 19 -9.43 -12.13 -9.30
C GLU A 19 -9.57 -12.63 -7.85
N ASN A 20 -10.46 -13.59 -7.61
CA ASN A 20 -10.66 -14.18 -6.28
C ASN A 20 -9.36 -14.78 -5.69
N GLU A 21 -8.49 -15.32 -6.53
CA GLU A 21 -7.20 -15.85 -6.10
C GLU A 21 -6.28 -14.76 -5.54
N VAL A 22 -6.31 -13.56 -6.12
CA VAL A 22 -5.59 -12.38 -5.62
C VAL A 22 -6.08 -12.01 -4.22
N ILE A 23 -7.39 -12.00 -3.99
CA ILE A 23 -7.98 -11.75 -2.67
C ILE A 23 -7.51 -12.78 -1.63
N LEU A 24 -7.50 -14.06 -1.99
CA LEU A 24 -7.03 -15.13 -1.09
C LEU A 24 -5.54 -14.97 -0.75
N ARG A 25 -4.71 -14.63 -1.72
CA ARG A 25 -3.28 -14.34 -1.48
C ARG A 25 -3.08 -13.15 -0.55
N LEU A 26 -3.80 -12.05 -0.78
CA LEU A 26 -3.75 -10.87 0.10
C LEU A 26 -4.16 -11.20 1.52
N LYS A 27 -5.21 -12.01 1.70
CA LYS A 27 -5.64 -12.46 3.03
C LYS A 27 -4.53 -13.23 3.73
N THR A 28 -3.93 -14.22 3.08
CA THR A 28 -2.81 -15.00 3.63
C THR A 28 -1.62 -14.08 3.98
N MET A 29 -1.26 -13.15 3.10
CA MET A 29 -0.16 -12.21 3.34
C MET A 29 -0.42 -11.34 4.57
N LEU A 30 -1.65 -10.83 4.75
CA LEU A 30 -2.01 -10.03 5.94
C LEU A 30 -2.05 -10.87 7.22
N GLU A 31 -2.54 -12.11 7.16
CA GLU A 31 -2.49 -13.04 8.29
C GLU A 31 -1.03 -13.30 8.73
N GLU A 32 -0.11 -13.51 7.79
CA GLU A 32 1.32 -13.68 8.06
C GLU A 32 1.99 -12.42 8.63
N LEU A 33 1.55 -11.21 8.22
CA LEU A 33 2.02 -9.96 8.82
C LEU A 33 1.67 -9.83 10.30
N ALA A 34 0.62 -10.51 10.75
CA ALA A 34 0.18 -10.54 12.15
C ALA A 34 0.11 -9.11 12.74
N LEU A 35 -0.70 -8.24 12.12
CA LEU A 35 -0.89 -6.87 12.59
C LEU A 35 -1.38 -6.89 14.06
N PRO A 36 -0.77 -6.07 14.95
CA PRO A 36 -1.17 -6.08 16.36
C PRO A 36 -2.62 -5.59 16.52
N GLN A 37 -3.39 -6.28 17.36
CA GLN A 37 -4.72 -5.83 17.79
C GLN A 37 -4.62 -4.41 18.41
N GLY A 38 -5.55 -3.54 18.07
CA GLY A 38 -5.58 -2.16 18.57
C GLY A 38 -4.61 -1.20 17.85
N SER A 39 -3.80 -1.65 16.89
CA SER A 39 -2.91 -0.77 16.15
C SER A 39 -3.66 0.19 15.22
N LYS A 40 -3.09 1.37 14.99
CA LYS A 40 -3.50 2.30 13.96
C LYS A 40 -2.69 2.03 12.69
N VAL A 41 -3.37 1.65 11.61
CA VAL A 41 -2.78 1.27 10.32
C VAL A 41 -3.07 2.33 9.27
N LEU A 42 -2.05 2.71 8.51
CA LEU A 42 -2.19 3.45 7.26
C LEU A 42 -2.24 2.46 6.10
N ASP A 43 -3.35 2.45 5.37
CA ASP A 43 -3.49 1.79 4.05
C ASP A 43 -3.14 2.81 2.97
N LEU A 44 -1.89 2.79 2.50
CA LEU A 44 -1.34 3.77 1.58
C LEU A 44 -1.49 3.32 0.13
N GLY A 45 -2.25 4.09 -0.65
CA GLY A 45 -2.71 3.69 -1.99
C GLY A 45 -3.85 2.68 -1.89
N THR A 46 -4.85 2.98 -1.05
CA THR A 46 -5.96 2.06 -0.73
C THR A 46 -6.79 1.68 -1.97
N GLY A 47 -6.75 2.50 -3.03
CA GLY A 47 -7.57 2.32 -4.22
C GLY A 47 -9.06 2.26 -3.87
N THR A 48 -9.74 1.23 -4.36
CA THR A 48 -11.14 0.95 -4.03
C THR A 48 -11.32 0.22 -2.69
N GLY A 49 -10.25 0.09 -1.87
CA GLY A 49 -10.34 -0.42 -0.51
C GLY A 49 -10.28 -1.93 -0.36
N VAL A 50 -9.59 -2.64 -1.24
CA VAL A 50 -9.54 -4.11 -1.24
C VAL A 50 -9.03 -4.70 0.10
N LEU A 51 -8.08 -4.02 0.77
CA LEU A 51 -7.54 -4.49 2.04
C LEU A 51 -8.39 -4.11 3.26
N ILE A 52 -9.24 -3.11 3.17
CA ILE A 52 -9.95 -2.52 4.32
C ILE A 52 -10.67 -3.56 5.18
N PRO A 53 -11.46 -4.52 4.64
CA PRO A 53 -12.12 -5.52 5.47
C PRO A 53 -11.13 -6.39 6.27
N MET A 54 -10.02 -6.77 5.64
CA MET A 54 -9.00 -7.61 6.25
C MET A 54 -8.22 -6.85 7.33
N LEU A 55 -7.92 -5.57 7.08
CA LEU A 55 -7.25 -4.70 8.05
C LEU A 55 -8.14 -4.46 9.29
N ILE A 56 -9.44 -4.18 9.09
CA ILE A 56 -10.41 -4.04 10.20
C ILE A 56 -10.49 -5.32 11.03
N GLU A 57 -10.55 -6.49 10.38
CA GLU A 57 -10.55 -7.78 11.07
C GLU A 57 -9.26 -7.98 11.88
N ALA A 58 -8.11 -7.63 11.30
CA ALA A 58 -6.80 -7.80 11.94
C ALA A 58 -6.61 -6.91 13.17
N VAL A 59 -6.96 -5.62 13.09
CA VAL A 59 -6.74 -4.68 14.22
C VAL A 59 -7.89 -4.63 15.21
N GLY A 60 -9.07 -5.10 14.83
CA GLY A 60 -10.28 -5.09 15.67
C GLY A 60 -10.85 -3.68 15.91
N LEU A 61 -11.89 -3.61 16.74
CA LEU A 61 -12.61 -2.34 17.00
C LEU A 61 -11.80 -1.33 17.82
N SER A 62 -10.78 -1.76 18.54
CA SER A 62 -9.88 -0.89 19.31
C SER A 62 -8.77 -0.28 18.45
N GLY A 63 -8.51 -0.80 17.27
CA GLY A 63 -7.59 -0.25 16.29
C GLY A 63 -8.25 0.79 15.38
N GLY A 64 -7.48 1.34 14.44
CA GLY A 64 -7.98 2.29 13.47
C GLY A 64 -7.31 2.14 12.11
N ILE A 65 -8.03 2.44 11.04
CA ILE A 65 -7.52 2.45 9.67
C ILE A 65 -7.62 3.87 9.13
N VAL A 66 -6.51 4.36 8.57
CA VAL A 66 -6.49 5.55 7.72
C VAL A 66 -6.21 5.07 6.31
N ALA A 67 -7.17 5.22 5.42
CA ALA A 67 -7.09 4.80 4.02
C ALA A 67 -6.79 6.03 3.14
N ILE A 68 -5.64 6.05 2.49
CA ILE A 68 -5.20 7.17 1.65
C ILE A 68 -5.07 6.74 0.21
N ASP A 69 -5.57 7.56 -0.70
CA ASP A 69 -5.30 7.47 -2.13
C ASP A 69 -5.22 8.87 -2.75
N PHE A 70 -4.44 9.03 -3.84
CA PHE A 70 -4.31 10.30 -4.56
C PHE A 70 -5.39 10.48 -5.63
N ALA A 71 -6.13 9.41 -5.98
CA ALA A 71 -7.19 9.37 -6.97
C ALA A 71 -8.57 9.44 -6.27
N PRO A 72 -9.27 10.59 -6.31
CA PRO A 72 -10.52 10.79 -5.57
C PRO A 72 -11.65 9.84 -6.00
N GLN A 73 -11.66 9.38 -7.25
CA GLN A 73 -12.68 8.41 -7.67
C GLN A 73 -12.44 7.02 -7.07
N MET A 74 -11.18 6.63 -6.85
CA MET A 74 -10.85 5.41 -6.11
C MET A 74 -11.39 5.47 -4.67
N LEU A 75 -11.12 6.58 -3.95
CA LEU A 75 -11.65 6.81 -2.61
C LEU A 75 -13.17 6.83 -2.58
N ALA A 76 -13.82 7.46 -3.57
CA ALA A 76 -15.28 7.50 -3.65
C ALA A 76 -15.89 6.09 -3.77
N GLU A 77 -15.25 5.19 -4.53
CA GLU A 77 -15.70 3.78 -4.62
C GLU A 77 -15.45 3.03 -3.30
N ALA A 78 -14.32 3.26 -2.63
CA ALA A 78 -14.05 2.67 -1.31
C ALA A 78 -15.08 3.15 -0.25
N GLN A 79 -15.36 4.45 -0.19
CA GLN A 79 -16.33 5.05 0.73
C GLN A 79 -17.78 4.55 0.54
N LYS A 80 -18.17 4.22 -0.69
CA LYS A 80 -19.49 3.61 -0.97
C LYS A 80 -19.61 2.21 -0.35
N LYS A 81 -18.52 1.46 -0.31
CA LYS A 81 -18.50 0.07 0.15
C LYS A 81 -18.31 -0.07 1.66
N TYR A 82 -17.52 0.83 2.25
CA TYR A 82 -17.01 0.63 3.61
C TYR A 82 -17.29 1.83 4.51
N GLN A 83 -18.00 1.57 5.62
CA GLN A 83 -18.34 2.57 6.63
C GLN A 83 -18.19 1.93 8.02
N TRP A 84 -17.04 2.10 8.65
CA TRP A 84 -16.76 1.68 10.02
C TRP A 84 -16.39 2.87 10.90
N PRO A 85 -16.72 2.85 12.20
CA PRO A 85 -16.42 3.97 13.10
C PRO A 85 -14.94 4.28 13.25
N ASN A 86 -14.07 3.28 13.02
CA ASN A 86 -12.62 3.37 13.13
C ASN A 86 -11.89 3.41 11.77
N LEU A 87 -12.60 3.77 10.70
CA LEU A 87 -12.08 3.94 9.34
C LEU A 87 -12.18 5.41 8.92
N GLU A 88 -11.06 5.97 8.53
CA GLU A 88 -10.94 7.34 8.00
C GLU A 88 -10.42 7.29 6.56
N PHE A 89 -10.99 8.09 5.67
CA PHE A 89 -10.53 8.24 4.28
C PHE A 89 -9.96 9.62 4.06
N LEU A 90 -8.76 9.69 3.47
CA LEU A 90 -8.10 10.95 3.14
C LEU A 90 -7.60 10.95 1.69
N GLU A 91 -7.83 12.01 0.95
CA GLU A 91 -7.13 12.25 -0.31
C GLU A 91 -5.72 12.74 0.02
N GLY A 92 -4.69 12.09 -0.54
CA GLY A 92 -3.30 12.44 -0.28
C GLY A 92 -2.32 11.72 -1.18
N ASN A 93 -1.13 12.29 -1.29
CA ASN A 93 -0.01 11.73 -2.05
C ASN A 93 0.97 11.04 -1.09
N ALA A 94 1.59 9.95 -1.56
CA ALA A 94 2.60 9.22 -0.78
C ALA A 94 3.87 10.05 -0.52
N GLU A 95 4.18 11.01 -1.38
CA GLU A 95 5.30 11.95 -1.21
C GLU A 95 4.97 13.15 -0.32
N ASP A 96 3.74 13.27 0.17
CA ASP A 96 3.26 14.30 1.11
C ASP A 96 2.04 13.77 1.86
N ILE A 97 2.27 12.84 2.79
CA ILE A 97 1.20 12.15 3.51
C ILE A 97 0.54 13.13 4.50
N PRO A 98 -0.79 13.37 4.40
CA PRO A 98 -1.50 14.35 5.23
C PRO A 98 -1.74 13.86 6.66
N LEU A 99 -0.71 13.33 7.30
CA LEU A 99 -0.70 12.89 8.70
C LEU A 99 0.46 13.54 9.45
N ALA A 100 0.28 13.71 10.75
CA ALA A 100 1.35 14.17 11.63
C ALA A 100 2.47 13.12 11.74
N ASP A 101 3.65 13.55 12.19
CA ASP A 101 4.74 12.64 12.55
C ASP A 101 4.27 11.63 13.59
N GLN A 102 4.73 10.39 13.46
CA GLN A 102 4.45 9.32 14.41
C GLN A 102 2.94 9.10 14.66
N ALA A 103 2.12 9.22 13.62
CA ALA A 103 0.67 9.11 13.71
C ALA A 103 0.15 7.66 13.70
N VAL A 104 0.92 6.70 13.14
CA VAL A 104 0.46 5.32 12.92
C VAL A 104 1.47 4.30 13.40
N ASP A 105 0.99 3.11 13.74
CA ASP A 105 1.81 1.99 14.22
C ASP A 105 2.33 1.14 13.05
N GLU A 106 1.51 0.99 12.01
CA GLU A 106 1.81 0.17 10.84
C GLU A 106 1.46 0.94 9.55
N VAL A 107 2.25 0.75 8.50
CA VAL A 107 1.91 1.18 7.14
C VAL A 107 1.85 -0.06 6.25
N VAL A 108 0.75 -0.25 5.55
CA VAL A 108 0.57 -1.28 4.53
C VAL A 108 0.35 -0.58 3.19
N CYS A 109 1.15 -0.94 2.19
CA CYS A 109 1.05 -0.42 0.84
C CYS A 109 0.92 -1.60 -0.13
N ASN A 110 -0.30 -1.86 -0.60
CA ASN A 110 -0.58 -2.98 -1.49
C ASN A 110 -0.71 -2.50 -2.94
N SER A 111 0.10 -3.06 -3.83
CA SER A 111 0.04 -2.85 -5.28
C SER A 111 0.08 -1.37 -5.72
N ALA A 112 0.60 -0.47 -4.87
CA ALA A 112 0.61 0.97 -5.11
C ALA A 112 2.04 1.54 -5.21
N PHE A 113 3.02 1.00 -4.48
CA PHE A 113 4.36 1.59 -4.33
C PHE A 113 5.04 1.93 -5.67
N PRO A 114 5.04 1.07 -6.73
CA PRO A 114 5.70 1.41 -8.02
C PRO A 114 5.00 2.54 -8.78
N HIS A 115 3.82 2.98 -8.35
CA HIS A 115 3.10 4.08 -8.96
C HIS A 115 3.46 5.46 -8.38
N PHE A 116 4.22 5.53 -7.29
CA PHE A 116 4.70 6.79 -6.74
C PHE A 116 5.72 7.44 -7.68
N ASP A 117 5.77 8.77 -7.71
CA ASP A 117 6.66 9.49 -8.62
C ASP A 117 8.09 9.54 -8.07
N ASP A 118 8.25 9.65 -6.75
CA ASP A 118 9.51 9.64 -6.03
C ASP A 118 9.47 8.60 -4.90
N LEU A 119 10.03 7.42 -5.15
CA LEU A 119 10.05 6.32 -4.18
C LEU A 119 10.83 6.66 -2.91
N GLY A 120 11.92 7.45 -3.03
CA GLY A 120 12.72 7.88 -1.89
C GLY A 120 11.94 8.83 -0.98
N LYS A 121 11.27 9.82 -1.57
CA LYS A 121 10.42 10.74 -0.81
C LYS A 121 9.22 10.04 -0.17
N ALA A 122 8.58 9.11 -0.89
CA ALA A 122 7.52 8.29 -0.33
C ALA A 122 7.99 7.46 0.86
N ALA A 123 9.18 6.82 0.77
CA ALA A 123 9.76 6.06 1.88
C ALA A 123 10.08 6.96 3.09
N GLN A 124 10.57 8.20 2.87
CA GLN A 124 10.80 9.18 3.93
C GLN A 124 9.49 9.61 4.62
N GLU A 125 8.42 9.86 3.86
CA GLU A 125 7.11 10.20 4.40
C GLU A 125 6.50 9.03 5.19
N ILE A 126 6.60 7.79 4.68
CA ILE A 126 6.21 6.58 5.40
C ILE A 126 6.99 6.50 6.73
N PHE A 127 8.30 6.72 6.69
CA PHE A 127 9.13 6.74 7.91
C PHE A 127 8.69 7.85 8.87
N ARG A 128 8.39 9.05 8.38
CA ARG A 128 7.95 10.19 9.20
C ARG A 128 6.67 9.85 9.97
N VAL A 129 5.63 9.33 9.27
CA VAL A 129 4.32 9.08 9.89
C VAL A 129 4.29 7.84 10.79
N LEU A 130 5.23 6.92 10.66
CA LEU A 130 5.36 5.77 11.55
C LEU A 130 5.87 6.17 12.93
N LYS A 131 5.29 5.60 13.98
CA LYS A 131 5.82 5.65 15.35
C LYS A 131 7.15 4.88 15.44
N LYS A 132 7.94 5.16 16.50
CA LYS A 132 9.06 4.29 16.86
C LYS A 132 8.57 2.87 17.15
N GLY A 133 9.30 1.88 16.67
CA GLY A 133 8.89 0.47 16.72
C GLY A 133 7.92 0.07 15.60
N GLY A 134 7.40 1.03 14.84
CA GLY A 134 6.45 0.80 13.75
C GLY A 134 7.08 0.10 12.54
N ARG A 135 6.22 -0.41 11.69
CA ARG A 135 6.61 -1.24 10.54
C ARG A 135 5.94 -0.76 9.26
N VAL A 136 6.69 -0.78 8.17
CA VAL A 136 6.15 -0.70 6.80
C VAL A 136 6.12 -2.06 6.16
N SER A 137 5.05 -2.35 5.40
CA SER A 137 4.90 -3.55 4.58
C SER A 137 4.42 -3.15 3.18
N VAL A 138 5.29 -3.37 2.16
CA VAL A 138 4.93 -3.20 0.75
C VAL A 138 4.58 -4.57 0.19
N LEU A 139 3.37 -4.72 -0.32
CA LEU A 139 2.78 -5.99 -0.73
C LEU A 139 2.41 -5.98 -2.20
N HIS A 140 2.67 -7.08 -2.90
CA HIS A 140 2.07 -7.39 -4.21
C HIS A 140 1.69 -8.87 -4.23
N PRO A 141 0.47 -9.24 -4.65
CA PRO A 141 0.01 -10.64 -4.70
C PRO A 141 0.55 -11.42 -5.92
N HIS A 142 1.63 -10.93 -6.51
CA HIS A 142 2.38 -11.52 -7.63
C HIS A 142 3.86 -11.18 -7.49
N SER A 143 4.72 -11.90 -8.21
CA SER A 143 6.15 -11.57 -8.25
C SER A 143 6.42 -10.22 -8.90
N ARG A 144 7.58 -9.65 -8.59
CA ARG A 144 8.10 -8.43 -9.21
C ARG A 144 8.08 -8.50 -10.73
N GLU A 145 8.56 -9.62 -11.30
CA GLU A 145 8.64 -9.85 -12.74
C GLU A 145 7.26 -9.79 -13.37
N TYR A 146 6.28 -10.51 -12.79
CA TYR A 146 4.90 -10.49 -13.26
C TYR A 146 4.31 -9.07 -13.26
N ILE A 147 4.49 -8.32 -12.17
CA ILE A 147 3.97 -6.95 -12.07
C ILE A 147 4.63 -6.03 -13.11
N ASN A 148 5.94 -6.14 -13.29
CA ASN A 148 6.68 -5.33 -14.24
C ASN A 148 6.27 -5.64 -15.69
N ASP A 149 6.11 -6.90 -16.05
CA ASP A 149 5.63 -7.33 -17.37
C ASP A 149 4.18 -6.87 -17.60
N LEU A 150 3.31 -6.98 -16.59
CA LEU A 150 1.94 -6.48 -16.66
C LEU A 150 1.90 -4.97 -16.94
N HIS A 151 2.65 -4.17 -16.18
CA HIS A 151 2.69 -2.72 -16.38
C HIS A 151 3.25 -2.34 -17.75
N ALA A 152 4.29 -3.01 -18.21
CA ALA A 152 4.84 -2.81 -19.56
C ALA A 152 3.79 -3.12 -20.65
N SER A 153 2.99 -4.19 -20.48
CA SER A 153 1.95 -4.61 -21.42
C SER A 153 0.74 -3.69 -21.45
N LEU A 154 0.33 -3.14 -20.29
CA LEU A 154 -0.79 -2.20 -20.19
C LEU A 154 -0.49 -0.87 -20.88
N GLY A 155 0.78 -0.47 -20.96
CA GLY A 155 1.19 0.78 -21.59
C GLY A 155 0.69 2.03 -20.86
N GLY A 156 0.67 3.16 -21.59
CA GLY A 156 0.10 4.42 -21.07
C GLY A 156 0.74 4.92 -19.79
N ALA A 157 -0.08 5.34 -18.83
CA ALA A 157 0.36 6.01 -17.60
C ALA A 157 1.15 5.09 -16.64
N VAL A 158 0.94 3.77 -16.73
CA VAL A 158 1.57 2.80 -15.81
C VAL A 158 2.74 2.04 -16.42
N LYS A 159 3.04 2.26 -17.71
CA LYS A 159 4.07 1.53 -18.47
C LYS A 159 5.44 1.48 -17.77
N ASN A 160 5.81 2.55 -17.10
CA ASN A 160 7.11 2.69 -16.44
C ASN A 160 7.04 2.55 -14.92
N CYS A 161 5.89 2.13 -14.38
CA CYS A 161 5.70 1.90 -12.95
C CYS A 161 6.25 0.52 -12.58
N MET A 162 7.57 0.43 -12.45
CA MET A 162 8.27 -0.82 -12.21
C MET A 162 8.65 -0.94 -10.73
N ILE A 163 8.54 -2.15 -10.17
CA ILE A 163 9.18 -2.47 -8.89
C ILE A 163 10.69 -2.61 -9.18
N PRO A 164 11.55 -1.78 -8.57
CA PRO A 164 13.00 -1.89 -8.76
C PRO A 164 13.57 -3.23 -8.29
N GLU A 165 14.83 -3.48 -8.59
CA GLU A 165 15.58 -4.62 -8.06
C GLU A 165 15.68 -4.56 -6.53
N ALA A 166 15.89 -5.71 -5.90
CA ALA A 166 15.86 -5.82 -4.44
C ALA A 166 16.92 -4.95 -3.74
N ASP A 167 18.10 -4.81 -4.31
CA ASP A 167 19.17 -3.94 -3.79
C ASP A 167 18.79 -2.45 -3.85
N VAL A 168 18.14 -2.02 -4.92
CA VAL A 168 17.63 -0.64 -5.07
C VAL A 168 16.51 -0.39 -4.07
N MET A 169 15.55 -1.31 -3.94
CA MET A 169 14.48 -1.19 -2.94
C MET A 169 15.03 -1.17 -1.51
N HIS A 170 16.00 -2.02 -1.22
CA HIS A 170 16.69 -2.02 0.07
C HIS A 170 17.36 -0.66 0.35
N ALA A 171 18.07 -0.10 -0.64
CA ALA A 171 18.71 1.20 -0.52
C ALA A 171 17.68 2.32 -0.25
N VAL A 172 16.59 2.38 -1.02
CA VAL A 172 15.50 3.37 -0.84
C VAL A 172 14.98 3.40 0.59
N PHE A 173 14.69 2.23 1.16
CA PHE A 173 14.16 2.16 2.53
C PHE A 173 15.25 2.39 3.59
N SER A 174 16.47 1.91 3.37
CA SER A 174 17.60 2.15 4.28
C SER A 174 17.98 3.64 4.35
N GLU A 175 18.01 4.34 3.22
CA GLU A 175 18.27 5.78 3.14
C GLU A 175 17.17 6.61 3.82
N ALA A 176 15.92 6.12 3.83
CA ALA A 176 14.82 6.73 4.57
C ALA A 176 14.91 6.51 6.10
N GLY A 177 15.81 5.63 6.57
CA GLY A 177 16.04 5.34 7.99
C GLY A 177 15.45 4.01 8.49
N PHE A 178 14.90 3.19 7.61
CA PHE A 178 14.39 1.87 8.00
C PHE A 178 15.53 0.89 8.27
N GLU A 179 15.31 0.02 9.26
CA GLU A 179 16.20 -1.07 9.64
C GLU A 179 15.48 -2.43 9.51
N ASN A 180 16.23 -3.53 9.63
CA ASN A 180 15.70 -4.91 9.53
C ASN A 180 14.87 -5.12 8.24
N ILE A 181 15.36 -4.56 7.13
CA ILE A 181 14.68 -4.64 5.84
C ILE A 181 14.80 -6.07 5.31
N THR A 182 13.66 -6.66 5.00
CA THR A 182 13.56 -7.96 4.33
C THR A 182 12.76 -7.82 3.04
N ILE A 183 13.19 -8.54 2.00
CA ILE A 183 12.49 -8.58 0.72
C ILE A 183 12.34 -10.04 0.31
N GLU A 184 11.11 -10.45 0.10
CA GLU A 184 10.76 -11.74 -0.47
C GLU A 184 10.12 -11.53 -1.85
N ASN A 185 10.65 -12.18 -2.87
CA ASN A 185 10.10 -12.18 -4.22
C ASN A 185 9.98 -13.62 -4.72
N VAL A 186 8.77 -14.14 -4.73
CA VAL A 186 8.43 -15.48 -5.21
C VAL A 186 7.27 -15.41 -6.20
N SER A 187 6.97 -16.50 -6.91
CA SER A 187 6.00 -16.50 -8.03
C SER A 187 4.63 -15.89 -7.69
N GLN A 188 4.18 -16.02 -6.45
CA GLN A 188 2.83 -15.65 -6.03
C GLN A 188 2.79 -14.41 -5.13
N ARG A 189 3.93 -13.82 -4.78
CA ARG A 189 4.00 -12.63 -3.94
C ARG A 189 5.34 -11.90 -4.01
N TYR A 190 5.27 -10.60 -3.79
CA TYR A 190 6.37 -9.75 -3.42
C TYR A 190 6.05 -9.08 -2.09
N ILE A 191 6.94 -9.17 -1.11
CA ILE A 191 6.80 -8.52 0.19
C ILE A 191 8.11 -7.83 0.54
N LEU A 192 8.04 -6.52 0.85
CA LEU A 192 9.11 -5.80 1.54
C LEU A 192 8.61 -5.40 2.92
N ILE A 193 9.40 -5.67 3.96
CA ILE A 193 9.14 -5.23 5.32
C ILE A 193 10.35 -4.42 5.81
N GLY A 194 10.09 -3.29 6.46
CA GLY A 194 11.09 -2.46 7.13
C GLY A 194 10.58 -1.96 8.49
N ARG A 195 11.50 -1.71 9.43
CA ARG A 195 11.14 -1.21 10.78
C ARG A 195 11.77 0.14 11.05
N LYS A 196 11.02 1.00 11.72
CA LYS A 196 11.50 2.24 12.35
C LYS A 196 11.84 1.93 13.80
N LEU A 197 13.14 1.89 14.16
CA LEU A 197 13.62 1.62 15.51
C LEU A 197 13.72 2.88 16.37
#